data_66a9dd1734c6724796b0acfba670a9a5
#
_entry.id   66a9dd1734c6724796b0acfba670a9a5
#
_cell.length_a   1.000
_cell.length_b   1.000
_cell.length_c   1.000
_cell.angle_alpha   90.00
_cell.angle_beta   90.00
_cell.angle_gamma   90.00
#
_symmetry.space_group_name_H-M   'P 1'
#
loop_
_entity.id
_entity.type
_entity.pdbx_description
1 polymer ?
#
loop_
_entity_poly.entity_id
_entity_poly.type
_entity_poly.pdbx_seq_one_letter_code
_entity_poly.pdbx_strand_id
1 'polypeptide(L)'
;MSLIWSNNISVSYFGEAHDPVIGVTIDGLPEGEYVDAEALTSFLKRISPKACSSGITVPSPRIMSGIRNDRTTGAPLCALLQNRAATEEPEQPESPELRAGNADYTGAMRYKGYSDVKKNAHAPERFVSALCFAGAVCGQILERRGIYTGAHIAGIHNIKDNPFDPVNISRNAVLSIRIKDFPVISDRKGWLMLEDISMAAECGESLGGIVECASVNVPCGVGSPVFD
;
A
#
# COMPACT_ATOMS: atom_id res chain seq x y z
N MET A 1 1.94 0.79 -17.26
CA MET A 1 2.89 1.82 -16.78
C MET A 1 3.72 1.21 -15.67
N SER A 2 5.04 1.26 -15.74
CA SER A 2 5.90 0.90 -14.61
C SER A 2 6.17 2.14 -13.78
N LEU A 3 5.91 2.07 -12.47
CA LEU A 3 6.40 3.03 -11.49
C LEU A 3 7.73 2.50 -10.95
N ILE A 4 8.78 3.28 -11.06
CA ILE A 4 10.10 2.93 -10.55
C ILE A 4 10.46 3.98 -9.50
N TRP A 5 10.70 3.52 -8.29
CA TRP A 5 11.37 4.27 -7.24
C TRP A 5 12.76 3.68 -7.07
N SER A 6 13.78 4.51 -7.13
CA SER A 6 15.18 4.05 -7.15
C SER A 6 16.08 4.98 -6.34
N ASN A 7 16.86 4.34 -5.49
CA ASN A 7 18.07 4.86 -4.85
C ASN A 7 18.98 3.63 -4.64
N ASN A 8 19.41 3.32 -3.42
CA ASN A 8 20.15 2.09 -3.11
C ASN A 8 19.26 0.84 -3.28
N ILE A 9 17.96 0.97 -3.01
CA ILE A 9 16.93 -0.04 -3.31
C ILE A 9 16.06 0.51 -4.43
N SER A 10 15.80 -0.30 -5.44
CA SER A 10 14.91 0.02 -6.55
C SER A 10 13.64 -0.82 -6.44
N VAL A 11 12.47 -0.16 -6.54
CA VAL A 11 11.18 -0.83 -6.54
C VAL A 11 10.44 -0.49 -7.81
N SER A 12 10.05 -1.50 -8.58
CA SER A 12 9.33 -1.37 -9.83
C SER A 12 8.01 -2.12 -9.77
N TYR A 13 6.92 -1.48 -10.21
CA TYR A 13 5.58 -2.07 -10.28
C TYR A 13 5.12 -2.17 -11.72
N PHE A 14 4.37 -3.22 -12.05
CA PHE A 14 3.76 -3.41 -13.36
C PHE A 14 2.39 -4.07 -13.23
N GLY A 15 1.60 -3.98 -14.28
CA GLY A 15 0.21 -4.46 -14.36
C GLY A 15 -0.79 -3.31 -14.45
N GLU A 16 -2.02 -3.62 -14.80
CA GLU A 16 -3.14 -2.69 -14.88
C GLU A 16 -4.23 -3.05 -13.85
N ALA A 17 -5.14 -2.12 -13.56
CA ALA A 17 -6.09 -2.26 -12.45
C ALA A 17 -6.95 -3.54 -12.54
N HIS A 18 -7.32 -3.91 -13.77
CA HIS A 18 -8.17 -5.07 -14.04
C HIS A 18 -7.40 -6.23 -14.71
N ASP A 19 -6.08 -6.14 -14.75
CA ASP A 19 -5.28 -7.28 -15.15
C ASP A 19 -5.35 -8.40 -14.10
N PRO A 20 -5.26 -9.66 -14.51
CA PRO A 20 -5.33 -10.78 -13.58
C PRO A 20 -4.16 -10.81 -12.60
N VAL A 21 -3.09 -10.06 -12.88
CA VAL A 21 -1.86 -10.05 -12.10
C VAL A 21 -1.28 -8.65 -12.01
N ILE A 22 -0.86 -8.28 -10.80
CA ILE A 22 -0.02 -7.10 -10.54
C ILE A 22 1.33 -7.61 -10.06
N GLY A 23 2.42 -7.07 -10.61
CA GLY A 23 3.76 -7.47 -10.25
C GLY A 23 4.55 -6.38 -9.53
N VAL A 24 5.51 -6.83 -8.72
CA VAL A 24 6.49 -5.99 -8.07
C VAL A 24 7.88 -6.62 -8.16
N THR A 25 8.87 -5.80 -8.46
CA THR A 25 10.29 -6.18 -8.42
C THR A 25 11.01 -5.25 -7.47
N ILE A 26 11.75 -5.84 -6.53
CA ILE A 26 12.59 -5.13 -5.57
C ILE A 26 14.04 -5.55 -5.84
N ASP A 27 14.87 -4.60 -6.22
CA ASP A 27 16.30 -4.81 -6.46
C ASP A 27 17.13 -4.07 -5.41
N GLY A 28 18.33 -4.58 -5.12
CA GLY A 28 19.24 -4.02 -4.12
C GLY A 28 18.95 -4.44 -2.67
N LEU A 29 18.11 -5.48 -2.46
CA LEU A 29 17.97 -6.07 -1.12
C LEU A 29 19.27 -6.76 -0.69
N PRO A 30 19.70 -6.60 0.58
CA PRO A 30 20.84 -7.34 1.10
C PRO A 30 20.60 -8.86 1.02
N GLU A 31 21.63 -9.62 0.75
CA GLU A 31 21.59 -11.08 0.74
C GLU A 31 21.47 -11.66 2.17
N GLY A 32 20.88 -12.83 2.29
CA GLY A 32 20.78 -13.59 3.54
C GLY A 32 19.73 -13.11 4.53
N GLU A 33 19.01 -12.06 4.24
CA GLU A 33 17.93 -11.56 5.09
C GLU A 33 16.75 -12.54 5.11
N TYR A 34 16.26 -12.88 6.29
CA TYR A 34 15.12 -13.76 6.44
C TYR A 34 13.81 -13.04 6.08
N VAL A 35 12.94 -13.70 5.36
CA VAL A 35 11.61 -13.18 4.99
C VAL A 35 10.56 -14.18 5.44
N ASP A 36 9.79 -13.82 6.44
CA ASP A 36 8.66 -14.59 6.94
C ASP A 36 7.46 -14.45 6.00
N ALA A 37 7.15 -15.52 5.28
CA ALA A 37 6.06 -15.54 4.31
C ALA A 37 4.67 -15.49 4.97
N GLU A 38 4.51 -16.00 6.19
CA GLU A 38 3.25 -15.96 6.93
C GLU A 38 2.97 -14.54 7.44
N ALA A 39 3.98 -13.88 8.03
CA ALA A 39 3.89 -12.50 8.45
C ALA A 39 3.61 -11.57 7.26
N LEU A 40 4.25 -11.82 6.10
CA LEU A 40 4.01 -11.10 4.86
C LEU A 40 2.55 -11.25 4.40
N THR A 41 2.05 -12.47 4.36
CA THR A 41 0.66 -12.76 3.98
C THR A 41 -0.33 -12.11 4.96
N SER A 42 -0.06 -12.16 6.25
CA SER A 42 -0.88 -11.54 7.29
C SER A 42 -0.91 -10.02 7.17
N PHE A 43 0.24 -9.40 6.85
CA PHE A 43 0.32 -7.97 6.59
C PHE A 43 -0.52 -7.58 5.37
N LEU A 44 -0.42 -8.33 4.28
CA LEU A 44 -1.17 -8.06 3.06
C LEU A 44 -2.68 -8.20 3.25
N LYS A 45 -3.15 -9.13 4.06
CA LYS A 45 -4.59 -9.30 4.37
C LYS A 45 -5.22 -8.06 5.00
N ARG A 46 -4.44 -7.18 5.63
CA ARG A 46 -4.90 -5.92 6.22
C ARG A 46 -5.23 -4.82 5.20
N ILE A 47 -4.74 -4.96 3.96
CA ILE A 47 -5.00 -4.01 2.87
C ILE A 47 -6.46 -4.07 2.43
N SER A 48 -7.13 -5.22 2.66
CA SER A 48 -8.55 -5.39 2.37
C SER A 48 -9.36 -5.21 3.66
N PRO A 49 -9.80 -4.00 3.99
CA PRO A 49 -10.62 -3.80 5.17
C PRO A 49 -11.95 -4.50 4.98
N LYS A 50 -12.37 -5.27 5.99
CA LYS A 50 -13.68 -5.93 6.05
C LYS A 50 -14.85 -4.95 5.91
N ALA A 51 -14.59 -3.65 6.08
CA ALA A 51 -15.56 -2.58 6.01
C ALA A 51 -15.74 -1.97 4.60
N CYS A 52 -14.84 -2.23 3.66
CA CYS A 52 -15.03 -1.79 2.28
C CYS A 52 -15.77 -2.86 1.48
N SER A 53 -16.97 -2.52 1.03
CA SER A 53 -17.83 -3.32 0.16
C SER A 53 -17.23 -3.60 -1.24
N SER A 54 -16.04 -3.12 -1.51
CA SER A 54 -15.35 -3.24 -2.80
C SER A 54 -14.72 -4.62 -3.10
N GLY A 55 -14.93 -5.61 -2.23
CA GLY A 55 -14.54 -7.01 -2.54
C GLY A 55 -13.06 -7.26 -2.85
N ILE A 56 -12.16 -6.30 -2.56
CA ILE A 56 -10.72 -6.45 -2.81
C ILE A 56 -10.18 -7.57 -1.92
N THR A 57 -10.11 -8.76 -2.46
CA THR A 57 -9.44 -9.88 -1.81
C THR A 57 -7.95 -9.78 -2.13
N VAL A 58 -7.12 -9.51 -1.13
CA VAL A 58 -5.68 -9.48 -1.33
C VAL A 58 -5.19 -10.90 -1.60
N PRO A 59 -4.61 -11.13 -2.77
CA PRO A 59 -4.12 -12.44 -3.16
C PRO A 59 -2.83 -12.79 -2.40
N SER A 60 -2.63 -14.08 -2.17
CA SER A 60 -1.34 -14.57 -1.68
C SER A 60 -0.25 -14.26 -2.70
N PRO A 61 0.86 -13.64 -2.31
CA PRO A 61 1.93 -13.30 -3.22
C PRO A 61 2.62 -14.57 -3.73
N ARG A 62 2.84 -14.65 -5.04
CA ARG A 62 3.66 -15.70 -5.64
C ARG A 62 5.07 -15.14 -5.89
N ILE A 63 6.02 -15.54 -5.08
CA ILE A 63 7.41 -15.15 -5.24
C ILE A 63 8.02 -15.93 -6.40
N MET A 64 8.60 -15.23 -7.37
CA MET A 64 9.17 -15.79 -8.58
C MET A 64 10.69 -15.87 -8.54
N SER A 65 11.35 -14.95 -7.85
CA SER A 65 12.82 -14.89 -7.72
C SER A 65 13.22 -14.11 -6.46
N GLY A 66 14.51 -14.13 -6.13
CA GLY A 66 15.09 -13.31 -5.07
C GLY A 66 15.00 -13.88 -3.66
N ILE A 67 14.28 -15.02 -3.45
CA ILE A 67 14.20 -15.72 -2.19
C ILE A 67 14.53 -17.21 -2.39
N ARG A 68 15.33 -17.75 -1.48
CA ARG A 68 15.63 -19.19 -1.38
C ARG A 68 15.75 -19.58 0.09
N ASN A 69 15.02 -20.64 0.48
CA ASN A 69 14.96 -21.09 1.88
C ASN A 69 14.64 -19.93 2.85
N ASP A 70 13.60 -19.17 2.53
CA ASP A 70 13.11 -18.00 3.29
C ASP A 70 14.15 -16.88 3.49
N ARG A 71 15.19 -16.83 2.66
CA ARG A 71 16.22 -15.80 2.71
C ARG A 71 16.40 -15.14 1.35
N THR A 72 16.69 -13.84 1.38
CA THR A 72 17.04 -13.09 0.19
C THR A 72 18.35 -13.61 -0.40
N THR A 73 18.41 -13.64 -1.72
CA THR A 73 19.59 -14.15 -2.45
C THR A 73 20.54 -13.05 -2.92
N GLY A 74 20.16 -11.77 -2.77
CA GLY A 74 20.84 -10.64 -3.39
C GLY A 74 20.45 -10.39 -4.86
N ALA A 75 19.78 -11.37 -5.51
CA ALA A 75 19.16 -11.14 -6.82
C ALA A 75 17.83 -10.37 -6.66
N PRO A 76 17.33 -9.71 -7.73
CA PRO A 76 16.06 -9.02 -7.68
C PRO A 76 14.92 -9.93 -7.19
N LEU A 77 14.21 -9.47 -6.16
CA LEU A 77 13.02 -10.16 -5.65
C LEU A 77 11.85 -9.77 -6.53
N CYS A 78 11.28 -10.75 -7.22
CA CYS A 78 10.09 -10.56 -8.05
C CYS A 78 8.92 -11.33 -7.44
N ALA A 79 7.78 -10.63 -7.28
CA ALA A 79 6.54 -11.24 -6.82
C ALA A 79 5.37 -10.86 -7.71
N LEU A 80 4.45 -11.81 -7.88
CA LEU A 80 3.19 -11.64 -8.58
C LEU A 80 2.05 -11.73 -7.56
N LEU A 81 1.15 -10.76 -7.64
CA LEU A 81 -0.05 -10.67 -6.83
C LEU A 81 -1.25 -10.91 -7.75
N GLN A 82 -2.00 -11.99 -7.51
CA GLN A 82 -3.21 -12.26 -8.29
C GLN A 82 -4.28 -11.23 -7.96
N ASN A 83 -4.87 -10.63 -8.97
CA ASN A 83 -5.96 -9.68 -8.82
C ASN A 83 -7.30 -10.39 -9.10
N ARG A 84 -8.00 -10.79 -8.04
CA ARG A 84 -9.29 -11.48 -8.18
C ARG A 84 -10.42 -10.58 -8.65
N ALA A 85 -10.35 -9.29 -8.38
CA ALA A 85 -11.35 -8.32 -8.84
C ALA A 85 -11.43 -8.24 -10.37
N ALA A 86 -10.34 -8.55 -11.07
CA ALA A 86 -10.30 -8.54 -12.53
C ALA A 86 -11.15 -9.63 -13.20
N THR A 87 -11.54 -10.68 -12.47
CA THR A 87 -12.27 -11.83 -13.03
C THR A 87 -13.77 -11.75 -12.86
N GLU A 88 -14.28 -10.78 -12.13
CA GLU A 88 -15.71 -10.71 -11.73
C GLU A 88 -16.48 -9.52 -12.33
N GLU A 89 -15.83 -8.63 -13.09
CA GLU A 89 -16.54 -7.50 -13.69
C GLU A 89 -17.26 -7.88 -14.98
N PRO A 90 -18.54 -7.49 -15.13
CA PRO A 90 -19.28 -7.68 -16.37
C PRO A 90 -18.64 -6.84 -17.50
N GLU A 91 -18.70 -7.37 -18.74
CA GLU A 91 -18.28 -6.64 -19.94
C GLU A 91 -18.97 -5.27 -20.00
N GLN A 92 -18.19 -4.20 -19.88
CA GLN A 92 -18.69 -2.85 -19.99
C GLN A 92 -18.87 -2.45 -21.46
N PRO A 93 -19.81 -1.51 -21.78
CA PRO A 93 -20.11 -1.12 -23.15
C PRO A 93 -18.88 -0.56 -23.90
N GLU A 94 -18.85 -0.74 -25.21
CA GLU A 94 -17.70 -0.47 -26.09
C GLU A 94 -17.21 0.99 -26.17
N SER A 95 -17.98 1.95 -25.66
CA SER A 95 -17.60 3.37 -25.66
C SER A 95 -17.75 3.98 -24.28
N PRO A 96 -16.68 3.99 -23.47
CA PRO A 96 -16.75 4.62 -22.15
C PRO A 96 -16.68 6.12 -22.29
N GLU A 97 -17.64 6.80 -21.68
CA GLU A 97 -17.53 8.25 -21.43
C GLU A 97 -16.40 8.50 -20.42
N LEU A 98 -15.61 9.55 -20.68
CA LEU A 98 -14.56 9.97 -19.73
C LEU A 98 -15.19 10.52 -18.45
N ARG A 99 -14.82 9.96 -17.32
CA ARG A 99 -15.38 10.38 -16.03
C ARG A 99 -14.77 11.70 -15.58
N ALA A 100 -15.63 12.66 -15.26
CA ALA A 100 -15.21 13.94 -14.71
C ALA A 100 -14.54 13.73 -13.33
N GLY A 101 -13.45 14.48 -13.05
CA GLY A 101 -12.71 14.37 -11.78
C GLY A 101 -11.78 13.17 -11.69
N ASN A 102 -11.71 12.33 -12.74
CA ASN A 102 -10.80 11.16 -12.79
C ASN A 102 -9.63 11.42 -13.75
N ALA A 103 -8.61 10.55 -13.70
CA ALA A 103 -7.44 10.63 -14.57
C ALA A 103 -7.70 10.15 -16.02
N ASP A 104 -8.92 9.83 -16.38
CA ASP A 104 -9.31 9.24 -17.67
C ASP A 104 -8.88 10.14 -18.85
N TYR A 105 -9.23 11.42 -18.81
CA TYR A 105 -8.88 12.37 -19.87
C TYR A 105 -7.36 12.57 -20.00
N THR A 106 -6.69 12.81 -18.89
CA THR A 106 -5.24 13.01 -18.88
C THR A 106 -4.49 11.74 -19.30
N GLY A 107 -4.99 10.57 -18.92
CA GLY A 107 -4.50 9.28 -19.36
C GLY A 107 -4.68 9.06 -20.87
N ALA A 108 -5.88 9.31 -21.38
CA ALA A 108 -6.16 9.20 -22.81
C ALA A 108 -5.24 10.10 -23.65
N MET A 109 -5.02 11.35 -23.22
CA MET A 109 -4.12 12.28 -23.90
C MET A 109 -2.66 11.83 -23.82
N ARG A 110 -2.19 11.44 -22.64
CA ARG A 110 -0.80 11.03 -22.41
C ARG A 110 -0.42 9.78 -23.20
N TYR A 111 -1.34 8.81 -23.29
CA TYR A 111 -1.11 7.53 -23.95
C TYR A 111 -1.75 7.46 -25.34
N LYS A 112 -2.16 8.61 -25.91
CA LYS A 112 -2.69 8.71 -27.27
C LYS A 112 -3.86 7.76 -27.56
N GLY A 113 -4.70 7.54 -26.56
CA GLY A 113 -5.86 6.65 -26.67
C GLY A 113 -5.55 5.15 -26.55
N TYR A 114 -4.30 4.75 -26.40
CA TYR A 114 -3.92 3.33 -26.23
C TYR A 114 -4.09 2.78 -24.82
N SER A 115 -4.37 3.65 -23.84
CA SER A 115 -4.69 3.21 -22.48
C SER A 115 -6.13 2.74 -22.38
N ASP A 116 -6.37 1.65 -21.67
CA ASP A 116 -7.73 1.19 -21.41
C ASP A 116 -8.41 2.09 -20.36
N VAL A 117 -9.16 3.07 -20.83
CA VAL A 117 -9.91 4.01 -19.98
C VAL A 117 -11.03 3.29 -19.24
N LYS A 118 -11.64 2.24 -19.84
CA LYS A 118 -12.70 1.44 -19.23
C LYS A 118 -12.25 0.80 -17.93
N LYS A 119 -11.05 0.27 -17.95
CA LYS A 119 -10.47 -0.48 -16.83
C LYS A 119 -9.75 0.40 -15.82
N ASN A 120 -9.94 1.72 -15.88
CA ASN A 120 -9.27 2.63 -14.94
C ASN A 120 -7.75 2.33 -14.82
N ALA A 121 -7.11 2.09 -15.99
CA ALA A 121 -5.73 1.59 -16.09
C ALA A 121 -4.70 2.42 -15.30
N HIS A 122 -5.07 3.65 -14.93
CA HIS A 122 -4.22 4.60 -14.21
C HIS A 122 -4.59 4.80 -12.76
N ALA A 123 -5.57 4.03 -12.21
CA ALA A 123 -5.92 4.13 -10.81
C ALA A 123 -4.72 3.77 -9.92
N PRO A 124 -4.26 4.66 -9.04
CA PRO A 124 -3.12 4.39 -8.16
C PRO A 124 -3.41 3.26 -7.17
N GLU A 125 -4.67 3.02 -6.86
CA GLU A 125 -5.10 1.99 -5.89
C GLU A 125 -4.61 0.59 -6.25
N ARG A 126 -4.47 0.28 -7.54
CA ARG A 126 -3.98 -1.02 -8.02
C ARG A 126 -2.57 -1.35 -7.52
N PHE A 127 -1.74 -0.32 -7.32
CA PHE A 127 -0.36 -0.53 -6.87
C PHE A 127 -0.22 -0.63 -5.35
N VAL A 128 -1.28 -0.37 -4.59
CA VAL A 128 -1.24 -0.42 -3.13
C VAL A 128 -0.80 -1.79 -2.65
N SER A 129 -1.31 -2.87 -3.22
CA SER A 129 -0.91 -4.24 -2.84
C SER A 129 0.57 -4.52 -3.13
N ALA A 130 1.07 -4.06 -4.29
CA ALA A 130 2.48 -4.21 -4.68
C ALA A 130 3.40 -3.37 -3.78
N LEU A 131 3.01 -2.13 -3.49
CA LEU A 131 3.73 -1.25 -2.56
C LEU A 131 3.75 -1.81 -1.15
N CYS A 132 2.63 -2.33 -0.67
CA CYS A 132 2.54 -2.97 0.64
C CYS A 132 3.37 -4.25 0.72
N PHE A 133 3.47 -5.04 -0.36
CA PHE A 133 4.38 -6.18 -0.43
C PHE A 133 5.82 -5.73 -0.23
N ALA A 134 6.28 -4.73 -0.99
CA ALA A 134 7.63 -4.18 -0.85
C ALA A 134 7.87 -3.62 0.55
N GLY A 135 6.91 -2.86 1.08
CA GLY A 135 6.96 -2.31 2.44
C GLY A 135 7.03 -3.38 3.53
N ALA A 136 6.29 -4.50 3.37
CA ALA A 136 6.31 -5.60 4.32
C ALA A 136 7.65 -6.34 4.33
N VAL A 137 8.26 -6.57 3.17
CA VAL A 137 9.60 -7.16 3.07
C VAL A 137 10.65 -6.24 3.71
N CYS A 138 10.68 -4.97 3.32
CA CYS A 138 11.61 -3.99 3.89
C CYS A 138 11.39 -3.79 5.39
N GLY A 139 10.13 -3.77 5.84
CA GLY A 139 9.76 -3.65 7.24
C GLY A 139 10.33 -4.78 8.10
N GLN A 140 10.26 -6.03 7.63
CA GLN A 140 10.85 -7.17 8.33
C GLN A 140 12.39 -7.04 8.48
N ILE A 141 13.06 -6.53 7.44
CA ILE A 141 14.52 -6.30 7.47
C ILE A 141 14.86 -5.19 8.47
N LEU A 142 14.12 -4.09 8.45
CA LEU A 142 14.33 -2.97 9.35
C LEU A 142 14.08 -3.35 10.83
N GLU A 143 13.02 -4.12 11.10
CA GLU A 143 12.70 -4.57 12.46
C GLU A 143 13.81 -5.42 13.08
N ARG A 144 14.46 -6.28 12.29
CA ARG A 144 15.62 -7.03 12.77
C ARG A 144 16.83 -6.16 13.09
N ARG A 145 16.91 -4.99 12.48
CA ARG A 145 17.90 -3.96 12.79
C ARG A 145 17.47 -3.02 13.91
N GLY A 146 16.31 -3.30 14.53
CA GLY A 146 15.77 -2.51 15.64
C GLY A 146 15.06 -1.22 15.23
N ILE A 147 14.83 -1.00 13.93
CA ILE A 147 14.11 0.15 13.39
C ILE A 147 12.64 -0.25 13.18
N TYR A 148 11.71 0.52 13.73
CA TYR A 148 10.28 0.24 13.66
C TYR A 148 9.56 1.39 12.99
N THR A 149 8.70 1.06 12.04
CA THR A 149 7.88 2.04 11.32
C THR A 149 6.41 1.73 11.54
N GLY A 150 5.57 2.75 11.60
CA GLY A 150 4.13 2.60 11.69
C GLY A 150 3.41 3.86 11.28
N ALA A 151 2.14 3.70 10.99
CA ALA A 151 1.27 4.79 10.60
C ALA A 151 -0.09 4.65 11.26
N HIS A 152 -0.76 5.76 11.49
CA HIS A 152 -2.14 5.79 11.94
C HIS A 152 -2.94 6.84 11.17
N ILE A 153 -4.26 6.71 11.25
CA ILE A 153 -5.19 7.70 10.73
C ILE A 153 -5.23 8.85 11.73
N ALA A 154 -4.59 9.97 11.39
CA ALA A 154 -4.55 11.16 12.25
C ALA A 154 -5.85 11.96 12.19
N GLY A 155 -6.65 11.76 11.14
CA GLY A 155 -7.97 12.39 11.05
C GLY A 155 -8.74 11.95 9.82
N ILE A 156 -10.07 11.98 9.94
CA ILE A 156 -11.02 11.83 8.84
C ILE A 156 -12.05 12.94 8.99
N HIS A 157 -12.29 13.68 7.92
CA HIS A 157 -13.20 14.83 7.88
C HIS A 157 -12.87 15.81 9.01
N ASN A 158 -13.79 16.03 9.95
CA ASN A 158 -13.62 16.92 11.09
C ASN A 158 -13.11 16.23 12.35
N ILE A 159 -12.99 14.92 12.36
CA ILE A 159 -12.60 14.12 13.51
C ILE A 159 -11.09 13.90 13.46
N LYS A 160 -10.38 14.38 14.48
CA LYS A 160 -8.92 14.23 14.62
C LYS A 160 -8.59 13.23 15.72
N ASP A 161 -7.69 12.31 15.43
CA ASP A 161 -7.11 11.42 16.43
C ASP A 161 -6.09 12.14 17.32
N ASN A 162 -5.56 11.45 18.31
CA ASN A 162 -4.41 11.93 19.05
C ASN A 162 -3.17 11.84 18.13
N PRO A 163 -2.30 12.87 18.08
CA PRO A 163 -1.06 12.79 17.34
C PRO A 163 -0.06 11.88 18.07
N PHE A 164 0.95 11.40 17.37
CA PHE A 164 2.14 10.88 18.05
C PHE A 164 2.81 11.96 18.90
N ASP A 165 3.43 11.55 20.00
CA ASP A 165 4.31 12.46 20.74
C ASP A 165 5.55 12.77 19.86
N PRO A 166 5.79 14.02 19.44
CA PRO A 166 6.85 14.32 18.48
C PRO A 166 8.27 14.11 19.03
N VAL A 167 8.41 13.94 20.34
CA VAL A 167 9.70 13.79 21.03
C VAL A 167 9.90 12.37 21.56
N ASN A 168 8.84 11.73 22.08
CA ASN A 168 8.94 10.47 22.81
C ASN A 168 8.07 9.36 22.20
N ILE A 169 8.19 9.13 20.89
CA ILE A 169 7.51 7.99 20.26
C ILE A 169 8.20 6.70 20.69
N SER A 170 7.47 5.83 21.37
CA SER A 170 8.00 4.53 21.76
C SER A 170 7.76 3.47 20.68
N ARG A 171 8.64 2.44 20.64
CA ARG A 171 8.42 1.24 19.82
C ARG A 171 7.03 0.65 20.05
N ASN A 172 6.59 0.56 21.29
CA ASN A 172 5.29 -0.03 21.63
C ASN A 172 4.12 0.79 21.08
N ALA A 173 4.21 2.11 21.06
CA ALA A 173 3.20 2.98 20.45
C ALA A 173 3.04 2.68 18.95
N VAL A 174 4.16 2.55 18.23
CA VAL A 174 4.15 2.22 16.80
C VAL A 174 3.59 0.82 16.52
N LEU A 175 4.04 -0.18 17.29
CA LEU A 175 3.63 -1.57 17.08
C LEU A 175 2.17 -1.83 17.47
N SER A 176 1.65 -1.16 18.52
CA SER A 176 0.26 -1.33 18.96
C SER A 176 -0.77 -0.88 17.93
N ILE A 177 -0.43 0.08 17.08
CA ILE A 177 -1.30 0.55 16.01
C ILE A 177 -1.33 -0.47 14.85
N ARG A 178 -0.22 -1.12 14.57
CA ARG A 178 -0.09 -2.07 13.45
C ARG A 178 -0.97 -3.31 13.58
N ILE A 179 -1.41 -3.65 14.79
CA ILE A 179 -2.28 -4.81 15.04
C ILE A 179 -3.77 -4.47 14.99
N LYS A 180 -4.13 -3.17 14.90
CA LYS A 180 -5.52 -2.72 14.85
C LYS A 180 -6.10 -2.87 13.45
N ASP A 181 -7.36 -3.28 13.34
CA ASP A 181 -8.08 -3.32 12.06
C ASP A 181 -8.30 -1.91 11.51
N PHE A 182 -8.62 -0.96 12.38
CA PHE A 182 -8.68 0.47 12.06
C PHE A 182 -7.56 1.18 12.82
N PRO A 183 -6.49 1.61 12.13
CA PRO A 183 -5.24 2.05 12.78
C PRO A 183 -5.36 3.48 13.31
N VAL A 184 -5.85 3.62 14.53
CA VAL A 184 -5.96 4.88 15.29
C VAL A 184 -5.32 4.73 16.67
N ILE A 185 -4.89 5.83 17.28
CA ILE A 185 -4.38 5.85 18.66
C ILE A 185 -5.55 5.72 19.63
N SER A 186 -6.59 6.52 19.46
CA SER A 186 -7.80 6.51 20.30
C SER A 186 -8.92 5.68 19.65
N ASP A 187 -9.27 4.54 20.24
CA ASP A 187 -10.34 3.67 19.71
C ASP A 187 -11.70 4.41 19.69
N ARG A 188 -11.97 5.29 20.66
CA ARG A 188 -13.19 6.12 20.69
C ARG A 188 -13.28 7.01 19.46
N LYS A 189 -12.18 7.67 19.09
CA LYS A 189 -12.13 8.54 17.90
C LYS A 189 -12.22 7.73 16.61
N GLY A 190 -11.59 6.56 16.59
CA GLY A 190 -11.70 5.62 15.48
C GLY A 190 -13.15 5.18 15.24
N TRP A 191 -13.91 4.91 16.30
CA TRP A 191 -15.32 4.58 16.19
C TRP A 191 -16.13 5.73 15.56
N LEU A 192 -15.92 6.98 16.02
CA LEU A 192 -16.56 8.17 15.44
C LEU A 192 -16.21 8.37 13.96
N MET A 193 -14.94 8.12 13.57
CA MET A 193 -14.50 8.19 12.17
C MET A 193 -15.20 7.15 11.30
N LEU A 194 -15.37 5.91 11.80
CA LEU A 194 -16.07 4.85 11.08
C LEU A 194 -17.56 5.18 10.89
N GLU A 195 -18.19 5.79 11.90
CA GLU A 195 -19.58 6.25 11.82
C GLU A 195 -19.73 7.36 10.74
N ASP A 196 -18.81 8.34 10.72
CA ASP A 196 -18.80 9.43 9.74
C ASP A 196 -18.59 8.89 8.31
N ILE A 197 -17.69 7.92 8.13
CA ILE A 197 -17.48 7.21 6.85
C ILE A 197 -18.77 6.52 6.39
N SER A 198 -19.47 5.83 7.31
CA SER A 198 -20.70 5.12 6.99
C SER A 198 -21.81 6.09 6.55
N MET A 199 -21.98 7.19 7.26
CA MET A 199 -22.95 8.23 6.90
C MET A 199 -22.64 8.86 5.53
N ALA A 200 -21.37 9.15 5.25
CA ALA A 200 -20.96 9.70 3.96
C ALA A 200 -21.23 8.71 2.82
N ALA A 201 -20.94 7.42 3.04
CA ALA A 201 -21.21 6.37 2.06
C ALA A 201 -22.71 6.24 1.75
N GLU A 202 -23.60 6.34 2.75
CA GLU A 202 -25.06 6.32 2.56
C GLU A 202 -25.55 7.53 1.75
N CYS A 203 -24.86 8.69 1.87
CA CYS A 203 -25.15 9.90 1.09
C CYS A 203 -24.50 9.91 -0.29
N GLY A 204 -23.67 8.91 -0.64
CA GLY A 204 -22.89 8.89 -1.88
C GLY A 204 -21.75 9.92 -1.89
N GLU A 205 -21.32 10.40 -0.72
CA GLU A 205 -20.24 11.37 -0.55
C GLU A 205 -18.91 10.69 -0.23
N SER A 206 -17.80 11.41 -0.45
CA SER A 206 -16.45 10.96 -0.08
C SER A 206 -15.85 11.87 0.97
N LEU A 207 -15.06 11.27 1.87
CA LEU A 207 -14.37 12.00 2.93
C LEU A 207 -12.85 12.03 2.68
N GLY A 208 -12.23 13.15 2.98
CA GLY A 208 -10.78 13.27 3.04
C GLY A 208 -10.23 12.85 4.40
N GLY A 209 -8.94 12.48 4.43
CA GLY A 209 -8.27 12.07 5.66
C GLY A 209 -6.81 12.48 5.71
N ILE A 210 -6.22 12.36 6.90
CA ILE A 210 -4.82 12.63 7.18
C ILE A 210 -4.22 11.34 7.78
N VAL A 211 -3.07 10.94 7.28
CA VAL A 211 -2.28 9.83 7.83
C VAL A 211 -1.00 10.41 8.43
N GLU A 212 -0.68 9.99 9.64
CA GLU A 212 0.58 10.30 10.31
C GLU A 212 1.44 9.03 10.36
N CYS A 213 2.72 9.16 9.96
CA CYS A 213 3.69 8.08 9.96
C CYS A 213 4.85 8.41 10.87
N ALA A 214 5.36 7.40 11.58
CA ALA A 214 6.53 7.53 12.42
C ALA A 214 7.51 6.38 12.23
N SER A 215 8.79 6.70 12.34
CA SER A 215 9.87 5.71 12.44
C SER A 215 10.66 5.96 13.73
N VAL A 216 10.94 4.90 14.46
CA VAL A 216 11.71 4.97 15.72
C VAL A 216 13.02 4.19 15.62
N ASN A 217 14.01 4.60 16.38
CA ASN A 217 15.36 4.03 16.41
C ASN A 217 16.11 4.13 15.07
N VAL A 218 15.80 5.12 14.27
CA VAL A 218 16.55 5.38 13.03
C VAL A 218 17.93 5.92 13.40
N PRO A 219 19.03 5.31 12.92
CA PRO A 219 20.39 5.81 13.19
C PRO A 219 20.59 7.23 12.66
N CYS A 220 21.41 8.00 13.35
CA CYS A 220 21.82 9.34 12.88
C CYS A 220 22.50 9.25 11.51
N GLY A 221 22.22 10.21 10.63
CA GLY A 221 22.83 10.31 9.30
C GLY A 221 22.13 9.50 8.21
N VAL A 222 21.09 8.71 8.53
CA VAL A 222 20.29 8.03 7.52
C VAL A 222 19.37 9.03 6.84
N GLY A 223 19.38 9.03 5.49
CA GLY A 223 18.53 9.91 4.68
C GLY A 223 19.08 11.34 4.50
N SER A 224 20.31 11.60 4.90
CA SER A 224 20.98 12.91 4.71
C SER A 224 22.38 12.71 4.13
N PRO A 225 22.81 13.56 3.19
CA PRO A 225 22.02 14.56 2.47
C PRO A 225 21.09 13.93 1.41
N VAL A 226 20.03 14.66 1.04
CA VAL A 226 19.11 14.23 -0.05
C VAL A 226 19.73 14.60 -1.41
N PHE A 227 20.59 15.59 -1.42
CA PHE A 227 21.34 16.07 -2.58
C PHE A 227 22.83 16.09 -2.24
N ASP A 228 23.65 15.48 -3.07
CA ASP A 228 25.10 15.54 -3.06
C ASP A 228 25.59 16.57 -4.10
#